data_e7a5f3137fa2300a569ad3026e7715ff
#
_entry.id   e7a5f3137fa2300a569ad3026e7715ff
#
_cell.length_a   1.000
_cell.length_b   1.000
_cell.length_c   1.000
_cell.angle_alpha   90.00
_cell.angle_beta   90.00
_cell.angle_gamma   90.00
#
_symmetry.space_group_name_H-M   'P 1'
#
loop_
_entity.id
_entity.type
_entity.pdbx_description
1 polymer ?
#
loop_
_entity_poly.entity_id
_entity_poly.type
_entity_poly.pdbx_seq_one_letter_code
_entity_poly.pdbx_strand_id
1 'polypeptide(L)'
;MTPADLADLLRRTAAAVLAEHGLDQAALPATVTVERPRNPEHGDYATNLALQTGKKAGVNPRELAGWLADALTSAEGISAAEVAGPGFVNLRLDAAAQGAIVDNVLRAGPDYGDSAMLAGRRINLEFVSANPTGPIHIGGTRWAAVGDALGRLLSTQGAEVVREYYFNDHGAQIDRFVNSLIAAAKGEPAPEDGYAGAYIADIAAHVLAEAPDALGLPIDEQRETFRAIGVDLMFGHIKSALHDFGTDFDVYTHEDSMHTSGRVDQAIDTLRTNGAIYEKDGATWLRTTEFGDDKDRVVIKSDGNPAYIAGDLAYYLDKRKRGFDLCIYMLGADHHGYIARLKAAAAALGDDPDTVEVLIGQMFNL
;
A
#
# COMPACT_ATOMS: atom_id res chain seq x y z
N MET A 1 -6.42 -23.91 -19.95
CA MET A 1 -5.02 -23.65 -19.58
C MET A 1 -4.89 -22.17 -19.21
N THR A 2 -4.51 -21.86 -17.98
CA THR A 2 -4.26 -20.49 -17.52
C THR A 2 -2.87 -20.01 -17.94
N PRO A 3 -2.58 -18.69 -17.91
CA PRO A 3 -1.20 -18.22 -18.13
C PRO A 3 -0.17 -18.86 -17.17
N ALA A 4 -0.56 -19.17 -15.93
CA ALA A 4 0.31 -19.86 -14.98
C ALA A 4 0.59 -21.30 -15.40
N ASP A 5 -0.44 -22.06 -15.77
CA ASP A 5 -0.27 -23.43 -16.30
C ASP A 5 0.65 -23.45 -17.53
N LEU A 6 0.48 -22.45 -18.41
CA LEU A 6 1.30 -22.31 -19.61
C LEU A 6 2.76 -21.95 -19.27
N ALA A 7 2.98 -21.08 -18.29
CA ALA A 7 4.33 -20.75 -17.82
C ALA A 7 5.04 -21.99 -17.23
N ASP A 8 4.32 -22.80 -16.46
CA ASP A 8 4.84 -24.05 -15.92
C ASP A 8 5.12 -25.10 -17.01
N LEU A 9 4.24 -25.22 -18.00
CA LEU A 9 4.49 -26.06 -19.17
C LEU A 9 5.74 -25.62 -19.92
N LEU A 10 5.85 -24.33 -20.23
CA LEU A 10 7.02 -23.75 -20.90
C LEU A 10 8.31 -24.00 -20.14
N ARG A 11 8.31 -23.84 -18.82
CA ARG A 11 9.48 -24.07 -17.98
C ARG A 11 9.91 -25.54 -18.00
N ARG A 12 8.96 -26.47 -17.85
CA ARG A 12 9.25 -27.93 -17.90
C ARG A 12 9.77 -28.35 -19.27
N THR A 13 9.13 -27.88 -20.33
CA THR A 13 9.55 -28.16 -21.71
C THR A 13 10.95 -27.61 -21.98
N ALA A 14 11.23 -26.37 -21.56
CA ALA A 14 12.55 -25.78 -21.72
C ALA A 14 13.64 -26.53 -20.94
N ALA A 15 13.34 -26.98 -19.72
CA ALA A 15 14.28 -27.78 -18.94
C ALA A 15 14.60 -29.13 -19.64
N ALA A 16 13.58 -29.79 -20.20
CA ALA A 16 13.76 -31.02 -20.96
C ALA A 16 14.60 -30.79 -22.23
N VAL A 17 14.28 -29.76 -23.01
CA VAL A 17 15.01 -29.37 -24.23
C VAL A 17 16.47 -29.06 -23.92
N LEU A 18 16.77 -28.28 -22.89
CA LEU A 18 18.13 -27.97 -22.49
C LEU A 18 18.90 -29.25 -22.10
N ALA A 19 18.28 -30.16 -21.35
CA ALA A 19 18.87 -31.42 -20.95
C ALA A 19 19.18 -32.32 -22.18
N GLU A 20 18.26 -32.43 -23.13
CA GLU A 20 18.42 -33.19 -24.37
C GLU A 20 19.62 -32.71 -25.20
N HIS A 21 19.82 -31.38 -25.22
CA HIS A 21 20.94 -30.77 -25.93
C HIS A 21 22.22 -30.61 -25.09
N GLY A 22 22.28 -31.19 -23.89
CA GLY A 22 23.44 -31.12 -22.99
C GLY A 22 23.74 -29.71 -22.44
N LEU A 23 22.76 -28.85 -22.38
CA LEU A 23 22.89 -27.48 -21.91
C LEU A 23 22.50 -27.33 -20.43
N ASP A 24 23.05 -26.29 -19.79
CA ASP A 24 22.80 -26.04 -18.36
C ASP A 24 21.38 -25.53 -18.10
N GLN A 25 20.59 -26.27 -17.33
CA GLN A 25 19.25 -25.87 -16.92
C GLN A 25 19.24 -24.70 -15.94
N ALA A 26 20.35 -24.39 -15.26
CA ALA A 26 20.47 -23.21 -14.41
C ALA A 26 20.38 -21.90 -15.21
N ALA A 27 20.48 -21.95 -16.54
CA ALA A 27 20.25 -20.81 -17.42
C ALA A 27 18.78 -20.35 -17.47
N LEU A 28 17.83 -21.19 -17.03
CA LEU A 28 16.40 -20.84 -17.01
C LEU A 28 16.12 -19.70 -16.00
N PRO A 29 15.25 -18.75 -16.37
CA PRO A 29 14.82 -17.71 -15.43
C PRO A 29 13.96 -18.32 -14.31
N ALA A 30 13.94 -17.68 -13.15
CA ALA A 30 13.09 -18.07 -12.04
C ALA A 30 11.59 -18.00 -12.41
N THR A 31 11.22 -17.01 -13.22
CA THR A 31 9.85 -16.77 -13.70
C THR A 31 9.82 -16.77 -15.23
N VAL A 32 8.89 -17.49 -15.82
CA VAL A 32 8.65 -17.51 -17.26
C VAL A 32 7.57 -16.51 -17.62
N THR A 33 7.89 -15.58 -18.50
CA THR A 33 6.95 -14.57 -18.99
C THR A 33 6.06 -15.15 -20.08
N VAL A 34 4.74 -15.00 -19.92
CA VAL A 34 3.69 -15.34 -20.90
C VAL A 34 2.87 -14.10 -21.13
N GLU A 35 2.80 -13.62 -22.36
CA GLU A 35 2.11 -12.38 -22.73
C GLU A 35 1.09 -12.64 -23.84
N ARG A 36 0.02 -11.86 -23.88
CA ARG A 36 -0.89 -11.83 -25.01
C ARG A 36 -0.31 -10.96 -26.11
N PRO A 37 -0.09 -11.49 -27.34
CA PRO A 37 0.36 -10.66 -28.46
C PRO A 37 -0.62 -9.53 -28.78
N ARG A 38 -0.10 -8.37 -29.17
CA ARG A 38 -0.96 -7.24 -29.61
C ARG A 38 -1.73 -7.54 -30.88
N ASN A 39 -1.12 -8.33 -31.78
CA ASN A 39 -1.78 -8.79 -33.00
C ASN A 39 -2.28 -10.23 -32.79
N PRO A 40 -3.62 -10.49 -32.87
CA PRO A 40 -4.20 -11.83 -32.71
C PRO A 40 -3.68 -12.88 -33.72
N GLU A 41 -3.14 -12.44 -34.87
CA GLU A 41 -2.54 -13.36 -35.87
C GLU A 41 -1.31 -14.08 -35.30
N HIS A 42 -0.66 -13.51 -34.28
CA HIS A 42 0.51 -14.10 -33.61
C HIS A 42 0.15 -15.15 -32.55
N GLY A 43 -1.14 -15.54 -32.46
CA GLY A 43 -1.60 -16.59 -31.54
C GLY A 43 -2.23 -16.04 -30.27
N ASP A 44 -2.52 -16.94 -29.34
CA ASP A 44 -3.19 -16.61 -28.07
C ASP A 44 -2.20 -16.06 -27.04
N TYR A 45 -0.97 -16.57 -27.06
CA TYR A 45 0.12 -16.18 -26.16
C TYR A 45 1.47 -16.13 -26.88
N ALA A 46 2.42 -15.41 -26.28
CA ALA A 46 3.82 -15.37 -26.70
C ALA A 46 4.75 -15.45 -25.49
N THR A 47 5.93 -16.01 -25.67
CA THR A 47 6.98 -16.03 -24.66
C THR A 47 8.33 -15.62 -25.25
N ASN A 48 9.13 -14.94 -24.43
CA ASN A 48 10.51 -14.57 -24.73
C ASN A 48 11.54 -15.50 -24.03
N LEU A 49 11.10 -16.68 -23.56
CA LEU A 49 11.91 -17.61 -22.76
C LEU A 49 13.23 -17.96 -23.44
N ALA A 50 13.21 -18.23 -24.74
CA ALA A 50 14.43 -18.55 -25.49
C ALA A 50 15.41 -17.36 -25.58
N LEU A 51 14.91 -16.13 -25.63
CA LEU A 51 15.76 -14.92 -25.57
C LEU A 51 16.44 -14.76 -24.22
N GLN A 52 15.71 -15.03 -23.13
CA GLN A 52 16.24 -14.91 -21.77
C GLN A 52 17.25 -16.01 -21.44
N THR A 53 17.05 -17.21 -21.99
CA THR A 53 17.82 -18.42 -21.68
C THR A 53 19.00 -18.61 -22.62
N GLY A 54 18.83 -18.36 -23.92
CA GLY A 54 19.78 -18.77 -24.96
C GLY A 54 21.21 -18.27 -24.71
N LYS A 55 21.40 -16.99 -24.43
CA LYS A 55 22.74 -16.42 -24.12
C LYS A 55 23.39 -17.07 -22.90
N LYS A 56 22.63 -17.36 -21.87
CA LYS A 56 23.13 -17.97 -20.63
C LYS A 56 23.48 -19.43 -20.83
N ALA A 57 22.70 -20.14 -21.67
CA ALA A 57 22.92 -21.53 -22.03
C ALA A 57 23.98 -21.71 -23.14
N GLY A 58 24.50 -20.63 -23.72
CA GLY A 58 25.52 -20.72 -24.80
C GLY A 58 24.96 -21.11 -26.16
N VAL A 59 23.67 -20.94 -26.43
CA VAL A 59 22.99 -21.28 -27.68
C VAL A 59 22.32 -20.06 -28.30
N ASN A 60 22.18 -20.06 -29.64
CA ASN A 60 21.47 -19.01 -30.33
C ASN A 60 19.99 -19.00 -29.88
N PRO A 61 19.44 -17.84 -29.41
CA PRO A 61 18.07 -17.77 -28.96
C PRO A 61 17.03 -18.22 -29.99
N ARG A 62 17.23 -17.96 -31.27
CA ARG A 62 16.31 -18.40 -32.34
C ARG A 62 16.35 -19.92 -32.55
N GLU A 63 17.52 -20.52 -32.40
CA GLU A 63 17.71 -21.97 -32.45
C GLU A 63 17.01 -22.65 -31.26
N LEU A 64 17.23 -22.14 -30.04
CA LEU A 64 16.51 -22.61 -28.85
C LEU A 64 14.99 -22.41 -28.97
N ALA A 65 14.53 -21.32 -29.57
CA ALA A 65 13.11 -21.10 -29.85
C ALA A 65 12.54 -22.16 -30.82
N GLY A 66 13.34 -22.59 -31.81
CA GLY A 66 12.97 -23.68 -32.71
C GLY A 66 12.74 -25.02 -31.96
N TRP A 67 13.73 -25.43 -31.15
CA TRP A 67 13.60 -26.65 -30.35
C TRP A 67 12.40 -26.59 -29.37
N LEU A 68 12.18 -25.42 -28.77
CA LEU A 68 11.02 -25.21 -27.89
C LEU A 68 9.70 -25.31 -28.65
N ALA A 69 9.60 -24.71 -29.85
CA ALA A 69 8.40 -24.73 -30.65
C ALA A 69 8.07 -26.17 -31.10
N ASP A 70 9.06 -26.93 -31.54
CA ASP A 70 8.89 -28.34 -31.94
C ASP A 70 8.39 -29.20 -30.76
N ALA A 71 9.00 -29.05 -29.59
CA ALA A 71 8.58 -29.79 -28.39
C ALA A 71 7.18 -29.37 -27.91
N LEU A 72 6.85 -28.08 -27.95
CA LEU A 72 5.55 -27.55 -27.52
C LEU A 72 4.39 -27.92 -28.45
N THR A 73 4.65 -28.10 -29.76
CA THR A 73 3.63 -28.56 -30.71
C THR A 73 3.10 -29.96 -30.37
N SER A 74 3.87 -30.76 -29.66
CA SER A 74 3.47 -32.09 -29.18
C SER A 74 2.89 -32.06 -27.74
N ALA A 75 2.82 -30.89 -27.10
CA ALA A 75 2.31 -30.77 -25.74
C ALA A 75 0.78 -30.66 -25.70
N GLU A 76 0.17 -31.31 -24.69
CA GLU A 76 -1.28 -31.24 -24.47
C GLU A 76 -1.75 -29.80 -24.28
N GLY A 77 -2.80 -29.42 -24.99
CA GLY A 77 -3.38 -28.07 -24.91
C GLY A 77 -2.79 -27.04 -25.87
N ILE A 78 -1.76 -27.39 -26.64
CA ILE A 78 -1.13 -26.52 -27.64
C ILE A 78 -1.50 -27.01 -29.06
N SER A 79 -2.18 -26.17 -29.83
CA SER A 79 -2.49 -26.51 -31.23
C SER A 79 -1.42 -26.09 -32.23
N ALA A 80 -0.63 -25.05 -31.89
CA ALA A 80 0.54 -24.62 -32.68
C ALA A 80 1.53 -23.84 -31.83
N ALA A 81 2.81 -23.97 -32.12
CA ALA A 81 3.90 -23.17 -31.60
C ALA A 81 4.80 -22.72 -32.74
N GLU A 82 5.06 -21.41 -32.86
CA GLU A 82 5.77 -20.83 -34.00
C GLU A 82 6.87 -19.86 -33.51
N VAL A 83 8.05 -19.95 -34.12
CA VAL A 83 9.16 -19.04 -33.82
C VAL A 83 8.89 -17.69 -34.49
N ALA A 84 8.99 -16.62 -33.70
CA ALA A 84 8.85 -15.26 -34.16
C ALA A 84 10.08 -14.40 -33.82
N GLY A 85 10.46 -13.54 -34.78
CA GLY A 85 11.58 -12.61 -34.62
C GLY A 85 12.88 -13.27 -34.17
N PRO A 86 13.64 -12.66 -33.21
CA PRO A 86 14.95 -13.13 -32.81
C PRO A 86 14.94 -14.31 -31.83
N GLY A 87 13.78 -14.82 -31.42
CA GLY A 87 13.69 -15.92 -30.45
C GLY A 87 12.45 -15.85 -29.54
N PHE A 88 11.38 -15.20 -30.00
CA PHE A 88 10.05 -15.38 -29.42
C PHE A 88 9.42 -16.69 -29.89
N VAL A 89 8.55 -17.26 -29.08
CA VAL A 89 7.67 -18.37 -29.46
C VAL A 89 6.22 -17.92 -29.28
N ASN A 90 5.47 -17.90 -30.37
CA ASN A 90 4.05 -17.67 -30.39
C ASN A 90 3.30 -18.98 -30.22
N LEU A 91 2.21 -18.97 -29.46
CA LEU A 91 1.49 -20.16 -29.04
C LEU A 91 0.00 -20.01 -29.38
N ARG A 92 -0.61 -21.06 -29.92
CA ARG A 92 -2.05 -21.23 -30.07
C ARG A 92 -2.49 -22.37 -29.17
N LEU A 93 -3.50 -22.12 -28.36
CA LEU A 93 -4.12 -23.17 -27.55
C LEU A 93 -5.15 -23.94 -28.40
N ASP A 94 -5.35 -25.19 -28.08
CA ASP A 94 -6.47 -25.93 -28.65
C ASP A 94 -7.81 -25.50 -28.04
N ALA A 95 -8.92 -25.78 -28.71
CA ALA A 95 -10.24 -25.39 -28.26
C ALA A 95 -10.64 -26.05 -26.92
N ALA A 96 -10.16 -27.27 -26.67
CA ALA A 96 -10.42 -27.98 -25.42
C ALA A 96 -9.67 -27.31 -24.24
N ALA A 97 -8.41 -26.91 -24.45
CA ALA A 97 -7.64 -26.19 -23.45
C ALA A 97 -8.23 -24.80 -23.11
N GLN A 98 -8.83 -24.12 -24.10
CA GLN A 98 -9.57 -22.86 -23.86
C GLN A 98 -10.86 -23.13 -23.08
N GLY A 99 -11.60 -24.20 -23.40
CA GLY A 99 -12.84 -24.58 -22.70
C GLY A 99 -12.61 -25.05 -21.25
N ALA A 100 -11.48 -25.71 -20.99
CA ALA A 100 -11.14 -26.25 -19.68
C ALA A 100 -11.08 -25.18 -18.56
N ILE A 101 -10.84 -23.90 -18.90
CA ILE A 101 -10.86 -22.82 -17.92
C ILE A 101 -12.26 -22.62 -17.33
N VAL A 102 -13.31 -22.80 -18.15
CA VAL A 102 -14.71 -22.67 -17.70
C VAL A 102 -15.03 -23.74 -16.66
N ASP A 103 -14.60 -24.99 -16.93
CA ASP A 103 -14.78 -26.09 -15.97
C ASP A 103 -14.02 -25.84 -14.66
N ASN A 104 -12.82 -25.25 -14.74
CA ASN A 104 -12.05 -24.89 -13.57
C ASN A 104 -12.74 -23.78 -12.76
N VAL A 105 -13.24 -22.72 -13.42
CA VAL A 105 -14.00 -21.64 -12.78
C VAL A 105 -15.25 -22.20 -12.10
N LEU A 106 -16.03 -23.04 -12.81
CA LEU A 106 -17.25 -23.64 -12.26
C LEU A 106 -16.96 -24.57 -11.07
N ARG A 107 -15.86 -25.30 -11.11
CA ARG A 107 -15.46 -26.22 -10.04
C ARG A 107 -14.94 -25.47 -8.81
N ALA A 108 -14.13 -24.43 -9.00
CA ALA A 108 -13.61 -23.61 -7.92
C ALA A 108 -14.68 -22.67 -7.33
N GLY A 109 -15.67 -22.28 -8.14
CA GLY A 109 -16.75 -21.41 -7.67
C GLY A 109 -16.23 -20.08 -7.12
N PRO A 110 -16.69 -19.68 -5.90
CA PRO A 110 -16.27 -18.44 -5.26
C PRO A 110 -14.76 -18.32 -5.01
N ASP A 111 -14.07 -19.44 -4.86
CA ASP A 111 -12.64 -19.50 -4.53
C ASP A 111 -11.74 -19.46 -5.79
N TYR A 112 -12.36 -19.26 -6.99
CA TYR A 112 -11.59 -19.12 -8.21
C TYR A 112 -10.73 -17.86 -8.19
N GLY A 113 -9.41 -18.06 -8.29
CA GLY A 113 -8.42 -16.98 -8.21
C GLY A 113 -7.69 -16.92 -6.86
N ASP A 114 -8.16 -17.67 -5.86
CA ASP A 114 -7.47 -17.77 -4.59
C ASP A 114 -6.17 -18.55 -4.73
N SER A 115 -5.18 -18.17 -3.95
CA SER A 115 -3.89 -18.86 -3.89
C SER A 115 -3.28 -18.78 -2.49
N ALA A 116 -2.23 -19.57 -2.27
CA ALA A 116 -1.44 -19.53 -1.03
C ALA A 116 -0.10 -18.78 -1.22
N MET A 117 0.02 -17.92 -2.22
CA MET A 117 1.27 -17.23 -2.55
C MET A 117 1.78 -16.36 -1.39
N LEU A 118 0.87 -15.77 -0.62
CA LEU A 118 1.15 -14.93 0.54
C LEU A 118 0.78 -15.61 1.87
N ALA A 119 0.60 -16.93 1.88
CA ALA A 119 0.26 -17.66 3.09
C ALA A 119 1.31 -17.43 4.20
N GLY A 120 0.83 -17.11 5.40
CA GLY A 120 1.67 -16.79 6.56
C GLY A 120 2.25 -15.37 6.56
N ARG A 121 1.98 -14.54 5.55
CA ARG A 121 2.35 -13.12 5.56
C ARG A 121 1.29 -12.31 6.28
N ARG A 122 1.72 -11.44 7.20
CA ARG A 122 0.88 -10.47 7.89
C ARG A 122 1.13 -9.08 7.30
N ILE A 123 0.10 -8.47 6.73
CA ILE A 123 0.20 -7.20 6.00
C ILE A 123 -0.63 -6.15 6.71
N ASN A 124 -0.01 -5.02 7.04
CA ASN A 124 -0.72 -3.82 7.45
C ASN A 124 -0.99 -2.95 6.21
N LEU A 125 -2.24 -2.63 5.97
CA LEU A 125 -2.67 -1.80 4.84
C LEU A 125 -3.34 -0.54 5.37
N GLU A 126 -2.62 0.57 5.31
CA GLU A 126 -3.11 1.89 5.72
C GLU A 126 -3.58 2.69 4.51
N PHE A 127 -4.82 3.18 4.57
CA PHE A 127 -5.39 3.96 3.49
C PHE A 127 -6.49 4.91 3.97
N VAL A 128 -6.85 5.90 3.15
CA VAL A 128 -7.70 7.04 3.47
C VAL A 128 -7.02 7.97 4.47
N SER A 129 -6.95 7.63 5.74
CA SER A 129 -6.25 8.35 6.82
C SER A 129 -6.47 9.86 6.79
N ALA A 130 -7.73 10.29 6.56
CA ALA A 130 -8.12 11.69 6.51
C ALA A 130 -8.37 12.24 7.91
N ASN A 131 -7.93 13.49 8.17
CA ASN A 131 -8.20 14.16 9.44
C ASN A 131 -9.70 14.44 9.63
N PRO A 132 -10.22 14.36 10.87
CA PRO A 132 -11.65 14.53 11.16
C PRO A 132 -12.06 16.01 11.18
N THR A 133 -11.85 16.73 10.09
CA THR A 133 -12.16 18.16 9.93
C THR A 133 -13.26 18.43 8.91
N GLY A 134 -13.77 17.38 8.27
CA GLY A 134 -14.85 17.44 7.29
C GLY A 134 -15.22 16.06 6.72
N PRO A 135 -16.32 15.99 5.96
CA PRO A 135 -16.76 14.78 5.30
C PRO A 135 -15.69 14.24 4.33
N ILE A 136 -15.71 12.93 4.09
CA ILE A 136 -14.84 12.30 3.09
C ILE A 136 -15.12 12.89 1.71
N HIS A 137 -14.10 13.47 1.08
CA HIS A 137 -14.17 13.98 -0.28
C HIS A 137 -13.78 12.91 -1.31
N ILE A 138 -13.97 13.21 -2.61
CA ILE A 138 -13.73 12.27 -3.72
C ILE A 138 -12.33 11.61 -3.70
N GLY A 139 -11.31 12.32 -3.27
CA GLY A 139 -9.96 11.76 -3.12
C GLY A 139 -9.89 10.66 -2.07
N GLY A 140 -10.53 10.88 -0.90
CA GLY A 140 -10.65 9.87 0.15
C GLY A 140 -11.49 8.68 -0.29
N THR A 141 -12.63 8.92 -0.97
CA THR A 141 -13.49 7.86 -1.53
C THR A 141 -12.75 6.97 -2.52
N ARG A 142 -11.92 7.58 -3.39
CA ARG A 142 -11.09 6.80 -4.32
C ARG A 142 -10.11 5.91 -3.59
N TRP A 143 -9.44 6.42 -2.55
CA TRP A 143 -8.52 5.62 -1.75
C TRP A 143 -9.24 4.54 -0.95
N ALA A 144 -10.47 4.80 -0.49
CA ALA A 144 -11.31 3.80 0.15
C ALA A 144 -11.57 2.62 -0.82
N ALA A 145 -12.02 2.91 -2.05
CA ALA A 145 -12.27 1.89 -3.07
C ALA A 145 -11.01 1.07 -3.43
N VAL A 146 -9.88 1.75 -3.68
CA VAL A 146 -8.63 1.09 -4.08
C VAL A 146 -8.03 0.29 -2.92
N GLY A 147 -8.04 0.85 -1.71
CA GLY A 147 -7.52 0.20 -0.52
C GLY A 147 -8.32 -1.04 -0.14
N ASP A 148 -9.65 -0.96 -0.16
CA ASP A 148 -10.50 -2.12 0.10
C ASP A 148 -10.30 -3.22 -0.94
N ALA A 149 -10.27 -2.86 -2.25
CA ALA A 149 -10.00 -3.81 -3.32
C ALA A 149 -8.62 -4.47 -3.18
N LEU A 150 -7.57 -3.71 -2.83
CA LEU A 150 -6.23 -4.23 -2.58
C LEU A 150 -6.23 -5.17 -1.37
N GLY A 151 -6.88 -4.78 -0.28
CA GLY A 151 -6.99 -5.62 0.92
C GLY A 151 -7.64 -6.97 0.61
N ARG A 152 -8.76 -6.96 -0.13
CA ARG A 152 -9.43 -8.19 -0.59
C ARG A 152 -8.52 -9.04 -1.47
N LEU A 153 -7.85 -8.42 -2.45
CA LEU A 153 -6.94 -9.12 -3.35
C LEU A 153 -5.77 -9.79 -2.61
N LEU A 154 -5.15 -9.09 -1.66
CA LEU A 154 -4.08 -9.67 -0.84
C LEU A 154 -4.57 -10.83 0.02
N SER A 155 -5.80 -10.73 0.54
CA SER A 155 -6.43 -11.81 1.32
C SER A 155 -6.70 -13.05 0.46
N THR A 156 -7.18 -12.90 -0.80
CA THR A 156 -7.37 -14.06 -1.71
C THR A 156 -6.05 -14.73 -2.08
N GLN A 157 -4.92 -14.04 -1.90
CA GLN A 157 -3.60 -14.64 -2.08
C GLN A 157 -3.05 -15.30 -0.80
N GLY A 158 -3.85 -15.37 0.26
CA GLY A 158 -3.53 -16.06 1.51
C GLY A 158 -2.88 -15.20 2.58
N ALA A 159 -2.75 -13.87 2.39
CA ALA A 159 -2.24 -12.97 3.43
C ALA A 159 -3.26 -12.72 4.54
N GLU A 160 -2.78 -12.55 5.78
CA GLU A 160 -3.52 -11.92 6.86
C GLU A 160 -3.40 -10.40 6.71
N VAL A 161 -4.46 -9.75 6.23
CA VAL A 161 -4.47 -8.29 5.99
C VAL A 161 -5.20 -7.59 7.11
N VAL A 162 -4.55 -6.61 7.74
CA VAL A 162 -5.16 -5.70 8.72
C VAL A 162 -5.26 -4.32 8.06
N ARG A 163 -6.50 -3.84 7.89
CA ARG A 163 -6.82 -2.51 7.37
C ARG A 163 -6.75 -1.51 8.49
N GLU A 164 -5.94 -0.48 8.32
CA GLU A 164 -5.69 0.52 9.35
C GLU A 164 -5.99 1.92 8.85
N TYR A 165 -6.65 2.70 9.70
CA TYR A 165 -6.91 4.11 9.51
C TYR A 165 -6.15 4.89 10.58
N TYR A 166 -5.26 5.78 10.14
CA TYR A 166 -4.56 6.71 11.02
C TYR A 166 -5.22 8.09 10.95
N PHE A 167 -5.44 8.72 12.09
CA PHE A 167 -5.95 10.06 12.09
C PHE A 167 -5.32 10.94 13.17
N ASN A 168 -5.23 12.22 12.83
CA ASN A 168 -4.72 13.23 13.72
C ASN A 168 -5.90 13.92 14.40
N ASP A 169 -5.94 13.85 15.73
CA ASP A 169 -6.93 14.47 16.59
C ASP A 169 -6.43 15.78 17.24
N HIS A 170 -5.22 16.24 16.85
CA HIS A 170 -4.58 17.46 17.33
C HIS A 170 -3.92 18.25 16.19
N GLY A 171 -3.40 19.43 16.52
CA GLY A 171 -2.64 20.25 15.58
C GLY A 171 -3.47 21.29 14.82
N ALA A 172 -2.81 22.06 13.96
CA ALA A 172 -3.37 23.28 13.36
C ALA A 172 -4.67 23.07 12.56
N GLN A 173 -4.87 21.90 11.94
CA GLN A 173 -6.12 21.62 11.22
C GLN A 173 -7.28 21.42 12.19
N ILE A 174 -7.05 20.67 13.25
CA ILE A 174 -8.04 20.46 14.31
C ILE A 174 -8.36 21.79 15.03
N ASP A 175 -7.35 22.61 15.32
CA ASP A 175 -7.55 23.93 15.91
C ASP A 175 -8.45 24.82 15.04
N ARG A 176 -8.24 24.84 13.73
CA ARG A 176 -9.11 25.57 12.78
C ARG A 176 -10.52 25.00 12.74
N PHE A 177 -10.67 23.67 12.78
CA PHE A 177 -11.97 23.03 12.85
C PHE A 177 -12.73 23.42 14.13
N VAL A 178 -12.06 23.33 15.28
CA VAL A 178 -12.63 23.76 16.59
C VAL A 178 -13.04 25.22 16.58
N ASN A 179 -12.21 26.12 16.04
CA ASN A 179 -12.56 27.54 15.92
C ASN A 179 -13.80 27.76 15.05
N SER A 180 -13.95 26.97 13.98
CA SER A 180 -15.12 26.99 13.10
C SER A 180 -16.38 26.54 13.82
N LEU A 181 -16.29 25.48 14.64
CA LEU A 181 -17.41 25.00 15.46
C LEU A 181 -17.83 26.03 16.49
N ILE A 182 -16.87 26.66 17.17
CA ILE A 182 -17.16 27.70 18.17
C ILE A 182 -17.81 28.94 17.51
N ALA A 183 -17.34 29.39 16.35
CA ALA A 183 -17.93 30.47 15.59
C ALA A 183 -19.39 30.13 15.19
N ALA A 184 -19.63 28.95 14.66
CA ALA A 184 -20.98 28.49 14.31
C ALA A 184 -21.90 28.42 15.53
N ALA A 185 -21.42 27.90 16.67
CA ALA A 185 -22.18 27.88 17.93
C ALA A 185 -22.56 29.27 18.45
N LYS A 186 -21.76 30.28 18.17
CA LYS A 186 -22.04 31.71 18.49
C LYS A 186 -22.91 32.41 17.45
N GLY A 187 -23.22 31.77 16.32
CA GLY A 187 -23.90 32.39 15.18
C GLY A 187 -23.01 33.37 14.41
N GLU A 188 -21.71 33.23 14.52
CA GLU A 188 -20.69 34.02 13.83
C GLU A 188 -20.31 33.40 12.49
N PRO A 189 -19.82 34.15 11.49
CA PRO A 189 -19.30 33.61 10.26
C PRO A 189 -18.05 32.73 10.50
N ALA A 190 -17.80 31.76 9.62
CA ALA A 190 -16.61 30.95 9.69
C ALA A 190 -15.34 31.84 9.63
N PRO A 191 -14.27 31.54 10.41
CA PRO A 191 -12.98 32.19 10.28
C PRO A 191 -12.44 32.10 8.85
N GLU A 192 -11.61 33.07 8.42
CA GLU A 192 -11.07 33.17 7.06
C GLU A 192 -10.36 31.93 6.62
N ASP A 193 -9.59 31.28 7.52
CA ASP A 193 -8.85 30.01 7.29
C ASP A 193 -9.60 28.79 7.84
N GLY A 194 -10.86 28.96 8.23
CA GLY A 194 -11.69 27.95 8.87
C GLY A 194 -12.44 27.05 7.88
N TYR A 195 -13.18 26.13 8.47
CA TYR A 195 -14.07 25.23 7.74
C TYR A 195 -15.50 25.79 7.72
N ALA A 196 -16.19 25.61 6.59
CA ALA A 196 -17.56 26.07 6.40
C ALA A 196 -18.43 24.94 5.81
N GLY A 197 -19.74 25.06 5.99
CA GLY A 197 -20.72 24.11 5.47
C GLY A 197 -21.75 23.72 6.53
N ALA A 198 -22.84 23.07 6.10
CA ALA A 198 -23.93 22.66 6.99
C ALA A 198 -23.44 21.75 8.11
N TYR A 199 -22.52 20.83 7.83
CA TYR A 199 -21.96 19.91 8.83
C TYR A 199 -21.29 20.61 10.03
N ILE A 200 -20.70 21.80 9.83
CA ILE A 200 -20.11 22.59 10.93
C ILE A 200 -21.21 23.07 11.88
N ALA A 201 -22.31 23.58 11.34
CA ALA A 201 -23.45 24.03 12.15
C ALA A 201 -24.12 22.85 12.87
N ASP A 202 -24.28 21.71 12.19
CA ASP A 202 -24.87 20.51 12.77
C ASP A 202 -24.03 19.96 13.93
N ILE A 203 -22.70 19.86 13.76
CA ILE A 203 -21.80 19.42 14.82
C ILE A 203 -21.78 20.42 15.96
N ALA A 204 -21.72 21.72 15.68
CA ALA A 204 -21.75 22.75 16.72
C ALA A 204 -23.05 22.69 17.56
N ALA A 205 -24.19 22.43 16.91
CA ALA A 205 -25.47 22.26 17.60
C ALA A 205 -25.47 21.01 18.51
N HIS A 206 -24.85 19.88 18.05
CA HIS A 206 -24.67 18.69 18.87
C HIS A 206 -23.77 18.94 20.08
N VAL A 207 -22.65 19.64 19.91
CA VAL A 207 -21.78 20.02 21.04
C VAL A 207 -22.56 20.82 22.09
N LEU A 208 -23.38 21.77 21.68
CA LEU A 208 -24.22 22.55 22.62
C LEU A 208 -25.35 21.72 23.23
N ALA A 209 -25.85 20.72 22.55
CA ALA A 209 -26.85 19.82 23.12
C ALA A 209 -26.25 18.90 24.20
N GLU A 210 -25.00 18.44 24.03
CA GLU A 210 -24.27 17.60 24.98
C GLU A 210 -23.65 18.41 26.12
N ALA A 211 -23.13 19.61 25.81
CA ALA A 211 -22.50 20.53 26.75
C ALA A 211 -23.12 21.92 26.64
N PRO A 212 -24.32 22.16 27.21
CA PRO A 212 -25.05 23.43 27.05
C PRO A 212 -24.30 24.69 27.54
N ASP A 213 -23.43 24.52 28.52
CA ASP A 213 -22.66 25.61 29.11
C ASP A 213 -21.29 25.85 28.43
N ALA A 214 -20.99 25.11 27.37
CA ALA A 214 -19.68 25.11 26.71
C ALA A 214 -19.22 26.52 26.30
N LEU A 215 -20.11 27.37 25.79
CA LEU A 215 -19.78 28.75 25.42
C LEU A 215 -19.46 29.69 26.61
N GLY A 216 -19.84 29.31 27.82
CA GLY A 216 -19.55 30.05 29.04
C GLY A 216 -18.27 29.64 29.75
N LEU A 217 -17.59 28.57 29.30
CA LEU A 217 -16.36 28.07 29.88
C LEU A 217 -15.16 29.01 29.62
N PRO A 218 -14.11 28.96 30.45
CA PRO A 218 -12.81 29.54 30.12
C PRO A 218 -12.35 29.10 28.75
N ILE A 219 -11.61 29.94 28.02
CA ILE A 219 -11.30 29.74 26.60
C ILE A 219 -10.63 28.37 26.30
N ASP A 220 -9.74 27.95 27.16
CA ASP A 220 -9.02 26.66 26.97
C ASP A 220 -9.96 25.47 27.19
N GLU A 221 -10.80 25.53 28.23
CA GLU A 221 -11.82 24.50 28.50
C GLU A 221 -12.92 24.48 27.42
N GLN A 222 -13.32 25.63 26.93
CA GLN A 222 -14.24 25.75 25.82
C GLN A 222 -13.68 25.06 24.57
N ARG A 223 -12.44 25.39 24.20
CA ARG A 223 -11.77 24.76 23.03
C ARG A 223 -11.66 23.26 23.19
N GLU A 224 -11.26 22.80 24.38
CA GLU A 224 -11.12 21.37 24.66
C GLU A 224 -12.48 20.64 24.56
N THR A 225 -13.56 21.23 25.09
CA THR A 225 -14.91 20.67 25.00
C THR A 225 -15.36 20.53 23.54
N PHE A 226 -15.20 21.61 22.74
CA PHE A 226 -15.53 21.59 21.32
C PHE A 226 -14.64 20.63 20.52
N ARG A 227 -13.36 20.50 20.91
CA ARG A 227 -12.44 19.54 20.29
C ARG A 227 -12.88 18.10 20.57
N ALA A 228 -13.02 17.74 21.84
CA ALA A 228 -13.33 16.37 22.24
C ALA A 228 -14.63 15.87 21.59
N ILE A 229 -15.72 16.63 21.74
CA ILE A 229 -17.03 16.22 21.21
C ILE A 229 -17.07 16.38 19.68
N GLY A 230 -16.61 17.50 19.15
CA GLY A 230 -16.70 17.79 17.71
C GLY A 230 -15.85 16.87 16.85
N VAL A 231 -14.63 16.52 17.29
CA VAL A 231 -13.75 15.59 16.58
C VAL A 231 -14.34 14.17 16.61
N ASP A 232 -14.87 13.72 17.75
CA ASP A 232 -15.48 12.40 17.85
C ASP A 232 -16.72 12.27 16.95
N LEU A 233 -17.59 13.28 16.95
CA LEU A 233 -18.76 13.33 16.05
C LEU A 233 -18.35 13.32 14.57
N MET A 234 -17.37 14.14 14.17
CA MET A 234 -16.91 14.19 12.78
C MET A 234 -16.28 12.87 12.38
N PHE A 235 -15.49 12.26 13.26
CA PHE A 235 -14.91 10.95 12.99
C PHE A 235 -15.96 9.84 12.92
N GLY A 236 -17.01 9.93 13.75
CA GLY A 236 -18.19 9.07 13.65
C GLY A 236 -18.87 9.16 12.29
N HIS A 237 -19.05 10.38 11.76
CA HIS A 237 -19.59 10.60 10.41
C HIS A 237 -18.69 10.00 9.32
N ILE A 238 -17.37 10.15 9.43
CA ILE A 238 -16.40 9.57 8.49
C ILE A 238 -16.52 8.04 8.51
N LYS A 239 -16.52 7.42 9.68
CA LYS A 239 -16.66 5.96 9.83
C LYS A 239 -17.96 5.45 9.22
N SER A 240 -19.08 6.13 9.49
CA SER A 240 -20.38 5.75 8.92
C SER A 240 -20.40 5.87 7.40
N ALA A 241 -19.88 6.98 6.85
CA ALA A 241 -19.82 7.19 5.40
C ALA A 241 -18.95 6.15 4.69
N LEU A 242 -17.84 5.74 5.29
CA LEU A 242 -16.98 4.68 4.75
C LEU A 242 -17.65 3.31 4.85
N HIS A 243 -18.33 3.02 5.96
CA HIS A 243 -19.11 1.80 6.12
C HIS A 243 -20.22 1.69 5.05
N ASP A 244 -21.00 2.76 4.86
CA ASP A 244 -22.07 2.82 3.86
C ASP A 244 -21.51 2.68 2.44
N PHE A 245 -20.26 3.11 2.21
CA PHE A 245 -19.53 2.91 0.98
C PHE A 245 -19.00 1.48 0.79
N GLY A 246 -19.06 0.63 1.84
CA GLY A 246 -18.58 -0.75 1.85
C GLY A 246 -17.11 -0.90 2.22
N THR A 247 -16.53 0.12 2.87
CA THR A 247 -15.13 0.12 3.32
C THR A 247 -15.08 0.20 4.84
N ASP A 248 -14.57 -0.85 5.47
CA ASP A 248 -14.37 -0.94 6.92
C ASP A 248 -12.90 -1.09 7.27
N PHE A 249 -12.53 -0.69 8.48
CA PHE A 249 -11.18 -0.79 9.01
C PHE A 249 -11.16 -1.65 10.28
N ASP A 250 -10.09 -2.43 10.42
CA ASP A 250 -9.87 -3.30 11.57
C ASP A 250 -9.27 -2.52 12.74
N VAL A 251 -8.48 -1.49 12.44
CA VAL A 251 -7.75 -0.66 13.42
C VAL A 251 -7.89 0.82 13.09
N TYR A 252 -8.17 1.61 14.13
CA TYR A 252 -8.11 3.07 14.08
C TYR A 252 -7.01 3.53 15.03
N THR A 253 -5.99 4.18 14.48
CA THR A 253 -4.84 4.67 15.24
C THR A 253 -4.90 6.19 15.39
N HIS A 254 -4.87 6.65 16.63
CA HIS A 254 -4.83 8.07 16.98
C HIS A 254 -3.39 8.54 17.09
N GLU A 255 -3.03 9.66 16.46
CA GLU A 255 -1.68 10.24 16.52
C GLU A 255 -1.26 10.53 17.95
N ASP A 256 -2.14 11.09 18.75
CA ASP A 256 -1.86 11.40 20.17
C ASP A 256 -1.39 10.16 20.95
N SER A 257 -1.90 8.99 20.62
CA SER A 257 -1.49 7.75 21.26
C SER A 257 0.00 7.41 21.08
N MET A 258 0.63 7.89 19.99
CA MET A 258 2.06 7.69 19.76
C MET A 258 2.92 8.50 20.73
N HIS A 259 2.45 9.70 21.08
CA HIS A 259 3.13 10.62 21.98
C HIS A 259 2.89 10.27 23.46
N THR A 260 1.63 10.04 23.82
CA THR A 260 1.24 9.82 25.23
C THR A 260 1.63 8.45 25.78
N SER A 261 1.81 7.45 24.92
CA SER A 261 2.17 6.07 25.32
C SER A 261 3.68 5.81 25.44
N GLY A 262 4.54 6.81 25.20
CA GLY A 262 6.00 6.66 25.21
C GLY A 262 6.58 5.91 24.00
N ARG A 263 5.78 5.72 22.92
CA ARG A 263 6.24 5.05 21.69
C ARG A 263 7.29 5.86 20.94
N VAL A 264 7.18 7.19 20.97
CA VAL A 264 8.19 8.09 20.39
C VAL A 264 9.54 7.90 21.09
N ASP A 265 9.57 7.86 22.43
CA ASP A 265 10.80 7.63 23.18
C ASP A 265 11.41 6.27 22.85
N GLN A 266 10.59 5.22 22.73
CA GLN A 266 11.05 3.90 22.33
C GLN A 266 11.66 3.88 20.93
N ALA A 267 11.10 4.61 19.98
CA ALA A 267 11.67 4.73 18.64
C ALA A 267 13.02 5.44 18.66
N ILE A 268 13.14 6.55 19.41
CA ILE A 268 14.39 7.29 19.58
C ILE A 268 15.46 6.43 20.25
N ASP A 269 15.10 5.67 21.28
CA ASP A 269 16.05 4.76 21.97
C ASP A 269 16.51 3.62 21.05
N THR A 270 15.64 3.10 20.20
CA THR A 270 16.00 2.12 19.18
C THR A 270 17.01 2.70 18.19
N LEU A 271 16.74 3.90 17.66
CA LEU A 271 17.66 4.60 16.75
C LEU A 271 19.02 4.89 17.40
N ARG A 272 19.01 5.26 18.69
CA ARG A 272 20.27 5.49 19.47
C ARG A 272 21.06 4.21 19.59
N THR A 273 20.40 3.10 19.89
CA THR A 273 21.03 1.78 20.02
C THR A 273 21.64 1.32 18.70
N ASN A 274 20.96 1.61 17.58
CA ASN A 274 21.44 1.29 16.23
C ASN A 274 22.53 2.25 15.73
N GLY A 275 22.88 3.32 16.48
CA GLY A 275 23.86 4.34 16.05
C GLY A 275 23.36 5.23 14.91
N ALA A 276 22.06 5.21 14.64
CA ALA A 276 21.45 5.92 13.51
C ALA A 276 21.20 7.41 13.76
N ILE A 277 21.44 7.92 14.98
CA ILE A 277 21.24 9.33 15.35
C ILE A 277 22.54 10.01 15.81
N TYR A 278 22.56 11.34 15.73
CA TYR A 278 23.65 12.19 16.23
C TYR A 278 23.13 13.54 16.71
N GLU A 279 23.94 14.22 17.57
CA GLU A 279 23.60 15.54 18.08
C GLU A 279 24.28 16.63 17.24
N LYS A 280 23.50 17.66 16.87
CA LYS A 280 23.99 18.83 16.16
C LYS A 280 23.11 20.04 16.47
N ASP A 281 23.72 21.18 16.77
CA ASP A 281 23.06 22.47 17.06
C ASP A 281 21.96 22.37 18.13
N GLY A 282 22.19 21.53 19.15
CA GLY A 282 21.25 21.28 20.25
C GLY A 282 20.05 20.41 19.89
N ALA A 283 20.00 19.84 18.68
CA ALA A 283 18.94 18.97 18.21
C ALA A 283 19.48 17.56 17.93
N THR A 284 18.62 16.54 18.04
CA THR A 284 18.96 15.16 17.67
C THR A 284 18.54 14.90 16.21
N TRP A 285 19.48 14.42 15.42
CA TRP A 285 19.32 14.18 13.99
C TRP A 285 19.40 12.70 13.66
N LEU A 286 18.54 12.23 12.75
CA LEU A 286 18.57 10.91 12.14
C LEU A 286 19.41 10.96 10.86
N ARG A 287 20.35 10.01 10.71
CA ARG A 287 21.24 9.84 9.54
C ARG A 287 20.52 9.26 8.33
N THR A 288 19.38 9.82 7.94
CA THR A 288 18.57 9.27 6.85
C THR A 288 19.29 9.20 5.51
N THR A 289 20.31 10.04 5.29
CA THR A 289 21.16 9.98 4.07
C THR A 289 21.96 8.69 3.97
N GLU A 290 22.38 8.09 5.08
CA GLU A 290 23.07 6.79 5.09
C GLU A 290 22.13 5.65 4.66
N PHE A 291 20.83 5.87 4.70
CA PHE A 291 19.78 4.91 4.37
C PHE A 291 18.97 5.28 3.10
N GLY A 292 19.46 6.26 2.31
CA GLY A 292 18.89 6.56 0.99
C GLY A 292 17.88 7.71 0.92
N ASP A 293 17.71 8.51 1.98
CA ASP A 293 16.95 9.77 1.93
C ASP A 293 17.81 10.92 1.36
N ASP A 294 17.18 12.01 0.96
CA ASP A 294 17.83 13.20 0.34
C ASP A 294 18.62 14.04 1.35
N LYS A 295 18.27 14.00 2.63
CA LYS A 295 18.94 14.74 3.72
C LYS A 295 18.65 14.11 5.07
N ASP A 296 19.52 14.37 6.06
CA ASP A 296 19.30 14.01 7.44
C ASP A 296 18.11 14.77 8.04
N ARG A 297 17.43 14.15 8.99
CA ARG A 297 16.18 14.68 9.57
C ARG A 297 16.30 14.91 11.06
N VAL A 298 15.81 16.06 11.53
CA VAL A 298 15.64 16.31 12.96
C VAL A 298 14.57 15.41 13.52
N VAL A 299 14.88 14.63 14.56
CA VAL A 299 13.92 13.79 15.29
C VAL A 299 13.54 14.39 16.63
N ILE A 300 14.47 15.09 17.32
CA ILE A 300 14.19 15.92 18.50
C ILE A 300 14.71 17.32 18.20
N LYS A 301 13.87 18.31 18.36
CA LYS A 301 14.23 19.73 18.17
C LYS A 301 15.11 20.23 19.31
N SER A 302 15.74 21.40 19.10
CA SER A 302 16.59 22.05 20.11
C SER A 302 15.84 22.49 21.38
N ASP A 303 14.51 22.57 21.32
CA ASP A 303 13.65 22.84 22.48
C ASP A 303 13.28 21.56 23.26
N GLY A 304 13.80 20.39 22.83
CA GLY A 304 13.54 19.07 23.43
C GLY A 304 12.25 18.40 22.94
N ASN A 305 11.45 19.07 22.09
CA ASN A 305 10.22 18.49 21.57
C ASN A 305 10.47 17.57 20.37
N PRO A 306 9.67 16.50 20.21
CA PRO A 306 9.72 15.67 19.00
C PRO A 306 9.40 16.48 17.73
N ALA A 307 10.09 16.15 16.64
CA ALA A 307 9.73 16.62 15.31
C ALA A 307 8.69 15.67 14.67
N TYR A 308 8.01 16.09 13.62
CA TYR A 308 6.96 15.28 12.96
C TYR A 308 7.42 13.85 12.59
N ILE A 309 8.63 13.71 12.09
CA ILE A 309 9.17 12.39 11.73
C ILE A 309 9.27 11.44 12.93
N ALA A 310 9.36 11.94 14.16
CA ALA A 310 9.41 11.09 15.34
C ALA A 310 8.10 10.31 15.55
N GLY A 311 6.96 10.92 15.22
CA GLY A 311 5.67 10.24 15.20
C GLY A 311 5.62 9.13 14.13
N ASP A 312 6.10 9.42 12.91
CA ASP A 312 6.16 8.43 11.81
C ASP A 312 7.04 7.23 12.18
N LEU A 313 8.19 7.48 12.81
CA LEU A 313 9.11 6.45 13.30
C LEU A 313 8.46 5.57 14.37
N ALA A 314 7.78 6.20 15.34
CA ALA A 314 7.08 5.50 16.41
C ALA A 314 5.94 4.63 15.85
N TYR A 315 5.21 5.15 14.89
CA TYR A 315 4.10 4.46 14.27
C TYR A 315 4.56 3.27 13.42
N TYR A 316 5.61 3.42 12.64
CA TYR A 316 6.21 2.30 11.92
C TYR A 316 6.71 1.22 12.88
N LEU A 317 7.44 1.61 13.93
CA LEU A 317 7.93 0.66 14.94
C LEU A 317 6.79 -0.07 15.65
N ASP A 318 5.66 0.61 15.92
CA ASP A 318 4.46 0.00 16.48
C ASP A 318 3.89 -1.09 15.55
N LYS A 319 3.76 -0.81 14.26
CA LYS A 319 3.32 -1.79 13.26
C LYS A 319 4.23 -3.02 13.25
N ARG A 320 5.55 -2.82 13.27
CA ARG A 320 6.51 -3.94 13.31
C ARG A 320 6.40 -4.76 14.60
N LYS A 321 6.22 -4.11 15.75
CA LYS A 321 6.00 -4.79 17.04
C LYS A 321 4.70 -5.59 17.09
N ARG A 322 3.69 -5.18 16.33
CA ARG A 322 2.46 -5.95 16.14
C ARG A 322 2.65 -7.15 15.20
N GLY A 323 3.85 -7.34 14.64
CA GLY A 323 4.24 -8.51 13.86
C GLY A 323 3.85 -8.46 12.39
N PHE A 324 3.68 -7.28 11.79
CA PHE A 324 3.44 -7.16 10.35
C PHE A 324 4.73 -7.34 9.56
N ASP A 325 4.71 -8.19 8.55
CA ASP A 325 5.83 -8.44 7.64
C ASP A 325 6.00 -7.32 6.60
N LEU A 326 4.88 -6.70 6.22
CA LEU A 326 4.82 -5.63 5.23
C LEU A 326 3.83 -4.55 5.72
N CYS A 327 4.27 -3.29 5.66
CA CYS A 327 3.46 -2.13 5.94
C CYS A 327 3.25 -1.34 4.64
N ILE A 328 2.02 -1.33 4.13
CA ILE A 328 1.63 -0.60 2.92
C ILE A 328 0.96 0.71 3.34
N TYR A 329 1.47 1.83 2.82
CA TYR A 329 0.93 3.17 3.04
C TYR A 329 0.37 3.72 1.73
N MET A 330 -0.90 4.11 1.71
CA MET A 330 -1.54 4.72 0.54
C MET A 330 -1.70 6.22 0.76
N LEU A 331 -0.82 7.01 0.16
CA LEU A 331 -0.67 8.45 0.41
C LEU A 331 -1.08 9.31 -0.79
N GLY A 332 -1.41 10.57 -0.55
CA GLY A 332 -1.64 11.57 -1.60
C GLY A 332 -0.38 11.95 -2.37
N ALA A 333 -0.56 12.59 -3.52
CA ALA A 333 0.53 12.97 -4.43
C ALA A 333 1.51 14.00 -3.83
N ASP A 334 1.09 14.75 -2.84
CA ASP A 334 1.90 15.68 -2.05
C ASP A 334 2.96 14.99 -1.17
N HIS A 335 2.86 13.66 -1.00
CA HIS A 335 3.77 12.85 -0.19
C HIS A 335 4.88 12.13 -0.99
N HIS A 336 5.18 12.52 -2.24
CA HIS A 336 6.22 11.85 -3.04
C HIS A 336 7.59 11.74 -2.32
N GLY A 337 7.99 12.75 -1.56
CA GLY A 337 9.23 12.73 -0.78
C GLY A 337 9.22 11.79 0.44
N TYR A 338 8.05 11.24 0.77
CA TYR A 338 7.93 10.33 1.92
C TYR A 338 8.42 8.90 1.64
N ILE A 339 8.46 8.45 0.38
CA ILE A 339 8.85 7.07 0.04
C ILE A 339 10.26 6.77 0.55
N ALA A 340 11.25 7.56 0.11
CA ALA A 340 12.65 7.38 0.54
C ALA A 340 12.80 7.56 2.06
N ARG A 341 12.07 8.53 2.63
CA ARG A 341 12.09 8.82 4.07
C ARG A 341 11.57 7.64 4.91
N LEU A 342 10.43 7.03 4.55
CA LEU A 342 9.87 5.89 5.29
C LEU A 342 10.75 4.64 5.14
N LYS A 343 11.29 4.38 3.96
CA LYS A 343 12.24 3.29 3.74
C LYS A 343 13.55 3.51 4.53
N ALA A 344 14.06 4.72 4.54
CA ALA A 344 15.24 5.08 5.35
C ALA A 344 14.95 4.95 6.86
N ALA A 345 13.76 5.32 7.29
CA ALA A 345 13.31 5.14 8.67
C ALA A 345 13.28 3.67 9.09
N ALA A 346 12.74 2.79 8.24
CA ALA A 346 12.72 1.35 8.47
C ALA A 346 14.15 0.79 8.61
N ALA A 347 15.03 1.14 7.68
CA ALA A 347 16.45 0.71 7.72
C ALA A 347 17.18 1.21 8.95
N ALA A 348 16.97 2.47 9.35
CA ALA A 348 17.57 3.04 10.56
C ALA A 348 17.09 2.36 11.85
N LEU A 349 15.84 1.88 11.86
CA LEU A 349 15.29 1.09 12.97
C LEU A 349 15.75 -0.38 12.96
N GLY A 350 16.52 -0.80 11.94
CA GLY A 350 17.11 -2.13 11.83
C GLY A 350 16.30 -3.13 11.00
N ASP A 351 15.28 -2.67 10.29
CA ASP A 351 14.47 -3.50 9.41
C ASP A 351 14.95 -3.42 7.94
N ASP A 352 14.53 -4.38 7.13
CA ASP A 352 14.68 -4.32 5.68
C ASP A 352 13.78 -3.19 5.12
N PRO A 353 14.28 -2.26 4.28
CA PRO A 353 13.46 -1.24 3.63
C PRO A 353 12.27 -1.80 2.83
N ASP A 354 12.35 -3.05 2.38
CA ASP A 354 11.27 -3.71 1.64
C ASP A 354 10.11 -4.18 2.54
N THR A 355 10.21 -3.98 3.85
CA THR A 355 9.06 -4.07 4.78
C THR A 355 8.10 -2.88 4.69
N VAL A 356 8.47 -1.85 3.92
CA VAL A 356 7.66 -0.66 3.64
C VAL A 356 7.35 -0.57 2.16
N GLU A 357 6.07 -0.47 1.82
CA GLU A 357 5.61 -0.11 0.48
C GLU A 357 4.75 1.15 0.55
N VAL A 358 4.97 2.09 -0.38
CA VAL A 358 4.22 3.34 -0.43
C VAL A 358 3.58 3.52 -1.79
N LEU A 359 2.26 3.55 -1.80
CA LEU A 359 1.45 3.78 -2.99
C LEU A 359 1.02 5.24 -3.04
N ILE A 360 1.43 5.96 -4.08
CA ILE A 360 1.11 7.38 -4.25
C ILE A 360 -0.07 7.53 -5.23
N GLY A 361 -1.14 8.17 -4.76
CA GLY A 361 -2.29 8.52 -5.57
C GLY A 361 -2.14 9.88 -6.23
N GLN A 362 -2.52 9.97 -7.50
CA GLN A 362 -2.54 11.26 -8.20
C GLN A 362 -3.64 12.18 -7.67
N MET A 363 -3.39 13.49 -7.70
CA MET A 363 -4.40 14.51 -7.43
C MET A 363 -5.53 14.41 -8.45
N PHE A 364 -6.75 14.57 -7.96
CA PHE A 364 -7.95 14.63 -8.81
C PHE A 364 -8.53 16.03 -8.74
N ASN A 365 -8.66 16.68 -9.89
CA ASN A 365 -9.45 17.90 -10.04
C ASN A 365 -10.76 17.51 -10.76
N LEU A 366 -11.89 17.85 -10.17
CA LEU A 366 -13.23 17.77 -10.79
C LEU A 366 -13.49 19.05 -11.58
#